data_11e1384dc8e0793a4453da97b11ab7c4
#
_entry.id   11e1384dc8e0793a4453da97b11ab7c4
#
_cell.length_a   1.000
_cell.length_b   1.000
_cell.length_c   1.000
_cell.angle_alpha   90.00
_cell.angle_beta   90.00
_cell.angle_gamma   90.00
#
_symmetry.space_group_name_H-M   'P 1'
#
loop_
_entity.id
_entity.type
_entity.pdbx_description
1 polymer ?
#
loop_
_entity_poly.entity_id
_entity_poly.type
_entity_poly.pdbx_seq_one_letter_code
_entity_poly.pdbx_strand_id
1 'polypeptide(L)'
;LVTDSPKTGVMLTAIGQLILAHDPCVEDYFTLWLIHCKIAKNRELATAWNLFFNEVSYEEFKKQQLYDEMETLLSDLDAEVQVAQSSVYADCDAILRMYMPAKETNPEEKNASPFGKLGLLKNTEGIYYRKQPDLNKLPEDIVWFLLVDKEKNRTSVYLDDLWKEMDSPGKILQLKRTALIEMLERLEEKDKIVMNRTAGLNMIYWEKGLTGEMIVKNYYER
;
A
#
# COMPACT_ATOMS: atom_id res chain seq x y z
N LEU A 1 -8.97 -9.02 3.74
CA LEU A 1 -9.71 -9.73 2.70
C LEU A 1 -10.52 -10.92 3.24
N VAL A 2 -10.14 -11.40 4.39
CA VAL A 2 -10.91 -12.38 5.16
C VAL A 2 -11.24 -11.81 6.54
N THR A 3 -12.33 -12.26 7.12
CA THR A 3 -12.66 -12.07 8.53
C THR A 3 -12.60 -13.44 9.20
N ASP A 4 -12.10 -13.48 10.43
CA ASP A 4 -12.13 -14.67 11.25
C ASP A 4 -12.95 -14.37 12.51
N SER A 5 -13.86 -15.26 12.84
CA SER A 5 -14.74 -15.13 14.01
C SER A 5 -15.00 -16.50 14.62
N PRO A 6 -14.96 -16.62 15.95
CA PRO A 6 -15.29 -17.89 16.63
C PRO A 6 -16.67 -18.45 16.29
N LYS A 7 -17.60 -17.58 15.85
CA LYS A 7 -18.98 -18.00 15.51
C LYS A 7 -19.16 -18.42 14.04
N THR A 8 -18.45 -17.78 13.12
CA THR A 8 -18.65 -17.97 11.66
C THR A 8 -17.43 -18.58 10.96
N GLY A 9 -16.33 -18.76 11.66
CA GLY A 9 -15.05 -19.19 11.07
C GLY A 9 -14.48 -18.15 10.12
N VAL A 10 -13.63 -18.59 9.20
CA VAL A 10 -12.99 -17.73 8.21
C VAL A 10 -13.95 -17.47 7.05
N MET A 11 -14.24 -16.21 6.79
CA MET A 11 -15.12 -15.77 5.70
C MET A 11 -14.43 -14.70 4.86
N LEU A 12 -14.72 -14.68 3.56
CA LEU A 12 -14.27 -13.60 2.68
C LEU A 12 -15.04 -12.30 2.98
N THR A 13 -14.33 -11.18 3.03
CA THR A 13 -14.96 -9.85 2.98
C THR A 13 -15.59 -9.61 1.60
N ALA A 14 -16.46 -8.60 1.45
CA ALA A 14 -17.03 -8.23 0.16
C ALA A 14 -15.92 -8.00 -0.91
N ILE A 15 -14.84 -7.30 -0.57
CA ILE A 15 -13.69 -7.13 -1.46
C ILE A 15 -13.01 -8.47 -1.75
N GLY A 16 -12.87 -9.36 -0.76
CA GLY A 16 -12.32 -10.70 -0.97
C GLY A 16 -13.17 -11.55 -1.93
N GLN A 17 -14.50 -11.42 -1.88
CA GLN A 17 -15.42 -12.08 -2.80
C GLN A 17 -15.29 -11.54 -4.22
N LEU A 18 -15.16 -10.21 -4.39
CA LEU A 18 -14.94 -9.59 -5.69
C LEU A 18 -13.62 -10.08 -6.33
N ILE A 19 -12.53 -10.12 -5.56
CA ILE A 19 -11.25 -10.67 -6.06
C ILE A 19 -11.41 -12.12 -6.48
N LEU A 20 -12.02 -12.96 -5.65
CA LEU A 20 -12.20 -14.37 -5.97
C LEU A 20 -13.05 -14.57 -7.24
N ALA A 21 -14.04 -13.71 -7.48
CA ALA A 21 -14.92 -13.80 -8.64
C ALA A 21 -14.26 -13.34 -9.94
N HIS A 22 -13.39 -12.32 -9.89
CA HIS A 22 -12.86 -11.64 -11.08
C HIS A 22 -11.39 -11.91 -11.36
N ASP A 23 -10.57 -12.10 -10.32
CA ASP A 23 -9.12 -12.34 -10.46
C ASP A 23 -8.60 -13.29 -9.36
N PRO A 24 -9.04 -14.56 -9.36
CA PRO A 24 -8.64 -15.52 -8.33
C PRO A 24 -7.15 -15.84 -8.32
N CYS A 25 -6.47 -15.64 -9.43
CA CYS A 25 -5.01 -15.89 -9.58
C CYS A 25 -4.14 -14.66 -9.27
N VAL A 26 -4.76 -13.50 -8.98
CA VAL A 26 -4.05 -12.23 -8.69
C VAL A 26 -3.07 -11.85 -9.82
N GLU A 27 -3.57 -11.89 -11.05
CA GLU A 27 -2.79 -11.56 -12.24
C GLU A 27 -2.89 -10.08 -12.62
N ASP A 28 -4.00 -9.42 -12.27
CA ASP A 28 -4.23 -7.99 -12.50
C ASP A 28 -3.41 -7.14 -11.53
N TYR A 29 -2.76 -6.12 -12.06
CA TYR A 29 -2.03 -5.14 -11.24
C TYR A 29 -2.94 -4.43 -10.23
N PHE A 30 -4.20 -4.16 -10.56
CA PHE A 30 -5.15 -3.56 -9.61
C PHE A 30 -5.35 -4.46 -8.38
N THR A 31 -5.60 -5.75 -8.59
CA THR A 31 -5.75 -6.73 -7.51
C THR A 31 -4.50 -6.78 -6.63
N LEU A 32 -3.32 -6.83 -7.26
CA LEU A 32 -2.06 -6.91 -6.55
C LEU A 32 -1.81 -5.66 -5.70
N TRP A 33 -2.06 -4.47 -6.25
CA TRP A 33 -2.00 -3.20 -5.53
C TRP A 33 -3.04 -3.12 -4.41
N LEU A 34 -4.26 -3.58 -4.65
CA LEU A 34 -5.32 -3.58 -3.64
C LEU A 34 -4.95 -4.45 -2.43
N ILE A 35 -4.40 -5.64 -2.66
CA ILE A 35 -3.91 -6.52 -1.59
C ILE A 35 -2.76 -5.84 -0.84
N HIS A 36 -1.80 -5.24 -1.55
CA HIS A 36 -0.72 -4.47 -0.95
C HIS A 36 -1.27 -3.36 -0.03
N CYS A 37 -2.20 -2.55 -0.50
CA CYS A 37 -2.83 -1.49 0.31
C CYS A 37 -3.48 -2.04 1.58
N LYS A 38 -4.18 -3.17 1.48
CA LYS A 38 -4.82 -3.80 2.64
C LYS A 38 -3.82 -4.33 3.66
N ILE A 39 -2.67 -4.85 3.22
CA ILE A 39 -1.59 -5.29 4.10
C ILE A 39 -0.91 -4.08 4.75
N ALA A 40 -0.46 -3.11 3.95
CA ALA A 40 0.31 -1.96 4.42
C ALA A 40 -0.48 -1.02 5.35
N LYS A 41 -1.82 -1.01 5.27
CA LYS A 41 -2.71 -0.28 6.18
C LYS A 41 -3.12 -1.06 7.42
N ASN A 42 -2.81 -2.34 7.51
CA ASN A 42 -3.26 -3.18 8.63
C ASN A 42 -2.25 -3.15 9.78
N ARG A 43 -2.40 -2.18 10.70
CA ARG A 43 -1.52 -2.03 11.85
C ARG A 43 -1.67 -3.15 12.88
N GLU A 44 -2.83 -3.80 12.95
CA GLU A 44 -3.10 -4.84 13.95
C GLU A 44 -2.53 -6.22 13.57
N LEU A 45 -2.72 -6.63 12.30
CA LEU A 45 -2.36 -7.97 11.83
C LEU A 45 -1.10 -8.00 10.95
N ALA A 46 -0.62 -6.84 10.48
CA ALA A 46 0.57 -6.70 9.65
C ALA A 46 1.41 -5.50 10.10
N THR A 47 1.65 -5.40 11.41
CA THR A 47 2.31 -4.26 12.07
C THR A 47 3.63 -3.89 11.39
N ALA A 48 4.48 -4.86 11.10
CA ALA A 48 5.78 -4.61 10.47
C ALA A 48 5.63 -4.00 9.05
N TRP A 49 4.67 -4.48 8.24
CA TRP A 49 4.37 -3.88 6.93
C TRP A 49 3.81 -2.46 7.07
N ASN A 50 2.90 -2.23 8.03
CA ASN A 50 2.36 -0.89 8.28
C ASN A 50 3.47 0.09 8.65
N LEU A 51 4.34 -0.27 9.58
CA LEU A 51 5.49 0.55 9.98
C LEU A 51 6.46 0.80 8.81
N PHE A 52 6.78 -0.25 8.05
CA PHE A 52 7.70 -0.13 6.91
C PHE A 52 7.22 0.90 5.88
N PHE A 53 5.94 0.88 5.51
CA PHE A 53 5.43 1.80 4.50
C PHE A 53 5.12 3.20 5.05
N ASN A 54 4.73 3.32 6.30
CA ASN A 54 4.29 4.59 6.89
C ASN A 54 5.38 5.34 7.65
N GLU A 55 6.25 4.64 8.39
CA GLU A 55 7.13 5.26 9.38
C GLU A 55 8.61 5.13 9.06
N VAL A 56 9.08 4.01 8.49
CA VAL A 56 10.48 3.91 8.05
C VAL A 56 10.82 5.01 7.07
N SER A 57 11.83 5.83 7.41
CA SER A 57 12.18 7.06 6.68
C SER A 57 13.27 6.88 5.63
N TYR A 58 14.03 5.81 5.68
CA TYR A 58 15.16 5.58 4.76
C TYR A 58 14.70 5.39 3.32
N GLU A 59 15.28 6.14 2.39
CA GLU A 59 15.15 5.86 0.95
C GLU A 59 16.16 4.81 0.47
N GLU A 60 17.34 4.76 1.10
CA GLU A 60 18.34 3.70 0.92
C GLU A 60 18.82 3.21 2.28
N PHE A 61 19.04 1.91 2.43
CA PHE A 61 19.44 1.30 3.68
C PHE A 61 20.11 -0.05 3.52
N LYS A 62 20.97 -0.39 4.46
CA LYS A 62 21.42 -1.77 4.67
C LYS A 62 20.42 -2.52 5.55
N LYS A 63 20.41 -3.84 5.43
CA LYS A 63 19.49 -4.71 6.18
C LYS A 63 19.50 -4.44 7.68
N GLN A 64 20.70 -4.26 8.28
CA GLN A 64 20.83 -3.95 9.69
C GLN A 64 20.17 -2.64 10.09
N GLN A 65 20.28 -1.61 9.28
CA GLN A 65 19.62 -0.33 9.55
C GLN A 65 18.08 -0.46 9.59
N LEU A 66 17.52 -1.31 8.72
CA LEU A 66 16.08 -1.60 8.77
C LEU A 66 15.72 -2.33 10.08
N TYR A 67 16.55 -3.28 10.52
CA TYR A 67 16.32 -3.99 11.78
C TYR A 67 16.29 -3.03 12.97
N ASP A 68 17.32 -2.18 13.08
CA ASP A 68 17.48 -1.23 14.17
C ASP A 68 16.32 -0.20 14.22
N GLU A 69 15.91 0.29 13.06
CA GLU A 69 14.75 1.20 12.93
C GLU A 69 13.45 0.52 13.34
N MET A 70 13.23 -0.71 12.87
CA MET A 70 12.00 -1.46 13.19
C MET A 70 11.92 -1.83 14.68
N GLU A 71 13.03 -2.16 15.33
CA GLU A 71 13.07 -2.36 16.79
C GLU A 71 12.67 -1.09 17.53
N THR A 72 13.18 0.06 17.08
CA THR A 72 12.84 1.37 17.67
C THR A 72 11.36 1.67 17.50
N LEU A 73 10.84 1.58 16.26
CA LEU A 73 9.44 1.86 15.97
C LEU A 73 8.47 0.94 16.73
N LEU A 74 8.81 -0.33 16.89
CA LEU A 74 7.99 -1.28 17.64
C LEU A 74 8.00 -0.99 19.15
N SER A 75 9.15 -0.59 19.73
CA SER A 75 9.22 -0.19 21.13
C SER A 75 8.46 1.11 21.43
N ASP A 76 8.39 2.02 20.46
CA ASP A 76 7.64 3.26 20.60
C ASP A 76 6.11 3.04 20.52
N LEU A 77 5.66 1.94 19.88
CA LEU A 77 4.24 1.61 19.79
C LEU A 77 3.63 1.18 21.10
N ASP A 78 4.32 0.32 21.82
CA ASP A 78 3.88 -0.22 23.10
C ASP A 78 5.10 -0.65 23.92
N ALA A 79 5.48 0.19 24.87
CA ALA A 79 6.64 -0.07 25.75
C ALA A 79 6.44 -1.29 26.67
N GLU A 80 5.21 -1.80 26.82
CA GLU A 80 4.92 -2.98 27.66
C GLU A 80 5.06 -4.29 26.85
N VAL A 81 4.98 -4.23 25.51
CA VAL A 81 5.07 -5.41 24.63
C VAL A 81 6.52 -5.63 24.21
N GLN A 82 7.18 -6.61 24.84
CA GLN A 82 8.49 -7.06 24.39
C GLN A 82 8.36 -8.00 23.19
N VAL A 83 8.64 -7.49 22.01
CA VAL A 83 8.75 -8.31 20.78
C VAL A 83 10.14 -8.95 20.72
N ALA A 84 10.21 -10.26 20.51
CA ALA A 84 11.50 -10.94 20.37
C ALA A 84 12.24 -10.40 19.12
N GLN A 85 13.51 -10.02 19.27
CA GLN A 85 14.35 -9.50 18.19
C GLN A 85 14.36 -10.41 16.96
N SER A 86 14.39 -11.73 17.15
CA SER A 86 14.32 -12.70 16.06
C SER A 86 13.02 -12.61 15.24
N SER A 87 11.91 -12.23 15.86
CA SER A 87 10.63 -12.03 15.18
C SER A 87 10.68 -10.75 14.34
N VAL A 88 11.23 -9.67 14.89
CA VAL A 88 11.40 -8.40 14.13
C VAL A 88 12.26 -8.63 12.89
N TYR A 89 13.37 -9.34 13.03
CA TYR A 89 14.26 -9.66 11.90
C TYR A 89 13.59 -10.55 10.86
N ALA A 90 12.81 -11.53 11.32
CA ALA A 90 12.06 -12.40 10.42
C ALA A 90 11.02 -11.63 9.60
N ASP A 91 10.32 -10.68 10.21
CA ASP A 91 9.33 -9.81 9.54
C ASP A 91 10.02 -8.87 8.54
N CYS A 92 11.13 -8.23 8.93
CA CYS A 92 11.92 -7.41 8.01
C CYS A 92 12.38 -8.22 6.80
N ASP A 93 12.88 -9.43 7.01
CA ASP A 93 13.30 -10.34 5.94
C ASP A 93 12.13 -10.76 5.05
N ALA A 94 10.96 -10.97 5.63
CA ALA A 94 9.75 -11.28 4.88
C ALA A 94 9.32 -10.11 4.00
N ILE A 95 9.34 -8.86 4.52
CA ILE A 95 9.06 -7.64 3.75
C ILE A 95 10.04 -7.52 2.58
N LEU A 96 11.34 -7.62 2.84
CA LEU A 96 12.36 -7.50 1.81
C LEU A 96 12.16 -8.56 0.71
N ARG A 97 11.95 -9.83 1.08
CA ARG A 97 11.70 -10.91 0.10
C ARG A 97 10.39 -10.71 -0.67
N MET A 98 9.35 -10.21 -0.01
CA MET A 98 8.04 -10.02 -0.61
C MET A 98 8.06 -8.99 -1.74
N TYR A 99 8.79 -7.89 -1.58
CA TYR A 99 8.79 -6.78 -2.54
C TYR A 99 10.00 -6.73 -3.47
N MET A 100 10.96 -7.64 -3.31
CA MET A 100 12.08 -7.76 -4.25
C MET A 100 11.62 -8.38 -5.57
N PRO A 101 12.03 -7.82 -6.72
CA PRO A 101 11.77 -8.45 -8.00
C PRO A 101 12.45 -9.82 -8.10
N ALA A 102 11.80 -10.75 -8.82
CA ALA A 102 12.40 -12.04 -9.13
C ALA A 102 13.73 -11.86 -9.90
N LYS A 103 14.73 -12.64 -9.55
CA LYS A 103 15.98 -12.65 -10.31
C LYS A 103 15.75 -13.33 -11.66
N GLU A 104 16.02 -12.62 -12.75
CA GLU A 104 15.87 -13.15 -14.11
C GLU A 104 16.73 -14.40 -14.41
N THR A 105 17.75 -14.64 -13.59
CA THR A 105 18.77 -15.69 -13.83
C THR A 105 18.40 -17.07 -13.31
N ASN A 106 17.29 -17.23 -12.59
CA ASN A 106 16.92 -18.54 -12.06
C ASN A 106 15.46 -18.90 -12.37
N PRO A 107 15.19 -19.62 -13.50
CA PRO A 107 13.86 -20.10 -13.87
C PRO A 107 13.25 -21.05 -12.82
N GLU A 108 14.07 -21.58 -11.90
CA GLU A 108 13.65 -22.48 -10.83
C GLU A 108 13.16 -21.73 -9.57
N GLU A 109 13.32 -20.40 -9.47
CA GLU A 109 12.68 -19.59 -8.43
C GLU A 109 11.16 -19.52 -8.65
N LYS A 110 10.51 -20.70 -8.64
CA LYS A 110 9.05 -20.84 -8.69
C LYS A 110 8.30 -20.18 -7.53
N ASN A 111 9.02 -19.62 -6.56
CA ASN A 111 8.51 -19.01 -5.34
C ASN A 111 8.74 -17.50 -5.26
N ALA A 112 8.95 -16.82 -6.39
CA ALA A 112 9.04 -15.37 -6.38
C ALA A 112 7.68 -14.76 -5.96
N SER A 113 7.72 -13.83 -5.01
CA SER A 113 6.52 -13.14 -4.59
C SER A 113 5.94 -12.30 -5.73
N PRO A 114 4.62 -12.35 -5.99
CA PRO A 114 3.99 -11.51 -7.01
C PRO A 114 4.16 -10.01 -6.73
N PHE A 115 4.34 -9.61 -5.46
CA PHE A 115 4.53 -8.20 -5.06
C PHE A 115 5.84 -7.59 -5.56
N GLY A 116 6.83 -8.40 -5.93
CA GLY A 116 8.02 -7.90 -6.62
C GLY A 116 7.72 -7.17 -7.94
N LYS A 117 6.59 -7.50 -8.60
CA LYS A 117 6.11 -6.82 -9.81
C LYS A 117 5.70 -5.36 -9.57
N LEU A 118 5.40 -4.98 -8.32
CA LEU A 118 5.05 -3.60 -7.95
C LEU A 118 6.23 -2.63 -8.06
N GLY A 119 7.46 -3.15 -8.03
CA GLY A 119 8.67 -2.36 -8.22
C GLY A 119 9.00 -1.41 -7.06
N LEU A 120 8.54 -1.72 -5.84
CA LEU A 120 8.70 -0.86 -4.66
C LEU A 120 10.08 -0.94 -4.01
N LEU A 121 10.83 -2.02 -4.26
CA LEU A 121 12.18 -2.21 -3.74
C LEU A 121 13.16 -2.63 -4.83
N LYS A 122 14.42 -2.25 -4.64
CA LYS A 122 15.58 -2.72 -5.42
C LYS A 122 16.72 -3.02 -4.45
N ASN A 123 17.52 -4.03 -4.76
CA ASN A 123 18.79 -4.28 -4.06
C ASN A 123 19.95 -4.20 -5.06
N THR A 124 21.01 -3.52 -4.67
CA THR A 124 22.26 -3.46 -5.40
C THR A 124 23.40 -3.61 -4.40
N GLU A 125 24.16 -4.68 -4.51
CA GLU A 125 25.34 -4.96 -3.65
C GLU A 125 25.04 -4.92 -2.14
N GLY A 126 23.86 -5.39 -1.73
CA GLY A 126 23.47 -5.44 -0.33
C GLY A 126 22.84 -4.15 0.21
N ILE A 127 22.74 -3.12 -0.62
CA ILE A 127 22.02 -1.87 -0.30
C ILE A 127 20.61 -1.96 -0.92
N TYR A 128 19.60 -1.73 -0.09
CA TYR A 128 18.20 -1.69 -0.49
C TYR A 128 17.78 -0.25 -0.78
N TYR A 129 16.98 -0.07 -1.82
CA TYR A 129 16.45 1.22 -2.26
C TYR A 129 14.94 1.14 -2.32
N ARG A 130 14.26 2.08 -1.70
CA ARG A 130 12.83 2.31 -1.90
C ARG A 130 12.64 2.98 -3.25
N LYS A 131 11.66 2.50 -4.00
CA LYS A 131 11.44 2.97 -5.38
C LYS A 131 10.01 3.43 -5.54
N GLN A 132 9.86 4.57 -6.23
CA GLN A 132 8.56 4.92 -6.77
C GLN A 132 8.17 3.90 -7.85
N PRO A 133 6.93 3.40 -7.86
CA PRO A 133 6.48 2.45 -8.86
C PRO A 133 6.41 3.07 -10.26
N ASP A 134 6.34 2.21 -11.27
CA ASP A 134 5.98 2.60 -12.64
C ASP A 134 4.50 3.00 -12.67
N LEU A 135 4.21 4.28 -12.93
CA LEU A 135 2.85 4.82 -12.96
C LEU A 135 1.98 4.21 -14.06
N ASN A 136 2.56 3.59 -15.09
CA ASN A 136 1.80 2.86 -16.09
C ASN A 136 1.29 1.49 -15.58
N LYS A 137 1.87 0.99 -14.49
CA LYS A 137 1.48 -0.26 -13.80
C LYS A 137 0.73 0.00 -12.49
N LEU A 138 0.45 1.24 -12.18
CA LEU A 138 -0.34 1.66 -11.04
C LEU A 138 -1.67 2.22 -11.54
N PRO A 139 -2.77 1.46 -11.47
CA PRO A 139 -4.09 1.98 -11.83
C PRO A 139 -4.45 3.17 -10.93
N GLU A 140 -4.95 4.26 -11.50
CA GLU A 140 -5.38 5.43 -10.73
C GLU A 140 -6.52 5.10 -9.76
N ASP A 141 -7.32 4.08 -10.04
CA ASP A 141 -8.37 3.59 -9.15
C ASP A 141 -7.83 3.13 -7.78
N ILE A 142 -6.54 2.74 -7.69
CA ILE A 142 -5.88 2.43 -6.41
C ILE A 142 -5.67 3.69 -5.57
N VAL A 143 -5.27 4.80 -6.21
CA VAL A 143 -5.17 6.11 -5.53
C VAL A 143 -6.55 6.56 -5.07
N TRP A 144 -7.57 6.41 -5.93
CA TRP A 144 -8.96 6.72 -5.61
C TRP A 144 -9.49 5.85 -4.46
N PHE A 145 -9.21 4.55 -4.49
CA PHE A 145 -9.54 3.62 -3.41
C PHE A 145 -8.93 4.09 -2.07
N LEU A 146 -7.63 4.40 -2.02
CA LEU A 146 -6.96 4.85 -0.80
C LEU A 146 -7.53 6.17 -0.27
N LEU A 147 -7.85 7.11 -1.16
CA LEU A 147 -8.45 8.40 -0.82
C LEU A 147 -9.80 8.20 -0.12
N VAL A 148 -10.70 7.43 -0.72
CA VAL A 148 -12.06 7.20 -0.20
C VAL A 148 -12.05 6.28 1.03
N ASP A 149 -11.23 5.23 1.05
CA ASP A 149 -11.15 4.26 2.15
C ASP A 149 -10.54 4.87 3.43
N LYS A 150 -9.63 5.86 3.29
CA LYS A 150 -9.08 6.60 4.42
C LYS A 150 -10.11 7.55 5.04
N GLU A 151 -10.84 8.28 4.20
CA GLU A 151 -11.65 9.44 4.60
C GLU A 151 -13.15 9.12 4.59
N LYS A 152 -13.57 8.03 5.25
CA LYS A 152 -14.94 7.46 5.20
C LYS A 152 -16.09 8.47 5.39
N ASN A 153 -15.86 9.59 6.10
CA ASN A 153 -16.88 10.59 6.40
C ASN A 153 -16.59 11.98 5.82
N ARG A 154 -15.52 12.09 5.02
CA ARG A 154 -15.14 13.35 4.38
C ARG A 154 -15.35 13.24 2.87
N THR A 155 -15.44 14.38 2.24
CA THR A 155 -15.54 14.52 0.78
C THR A 155 -14.46 15.44 0.23
N SER A 156 -13.49 15.79 1.07
CA SER A 156 -12.33 16.62 0.69
C SER A 156 -11.14 16.38 1.60
N VAL A 157 -9.94 16.62 1.04
CA VAL A 157 -8.67 16.48 1.74
C VAL A 157 -7.62 17.41 1.13
N TYR A 158 -6.64 17.83 1.90
CA TYR A 158 -5.49 18.56 1.38
C TYR A 158 -4.54 17.62 0.64
N LEU A 159 -3.94 18.10 -0.44
CA LEU A 159 -2.94 17.34 -1.21
C LEU A 159 -1.75 16.91 -0.34
N ASP A 160 -1.29 17.79 0.56
CA ASP A 160 -0.16 17.49 1.43
C ASP A 160 -0.45 16.36 2.42
N ASP A 161 -1.72 16.23 2.89
CA ASP A 161 -2.15 15.13 3.74
C ASP A 161 -2.14 13.80 2.97
N LEU A 162 -2.57 13.81 1.69
CA LEU A 162 -2.49 12.66 0.80
C LEU A 162 -1.06 12.20 0.48
N TRP A 163 -0.08 13.09 0.68
CA TRP A 163 1.32 12.75 0.45
C TRP A 163 2.04 12.29 1.71
N LYS A 164 1.77 12.93 2.87
CA LYS A 164 2.60 12.82 4.08
C LYS A 164 2.00 12.01 5.21
N GLU A 165 0.67 11.99 5.35
CA GLU A 165 0.02 11.34 6.47
C GLU A 165 0.12 9.81 6.41
N MET A 166 -0.03 9.19 7.56
CA MET A 166 -0.13 7.73 7.65
C MET A 166 -1.30 7.22 6.80
N ASP A 167 -1.12 6.06 6.22
CA ASP A 167 -2.08 5.37 5.35
C ASP A 167 -2.50 6.18 4.11
N SER A 168 -1.76 7.24 3.79
CA SER A 168 -1.98 8.03 2.59
C SER A 168 -1.44 7.37 1.33
N PRO A 169 -1.96 7.72 0.15
CA PRO A 169 -1.42 7.23 -1.12
C PRO A 169 0.08 7.49 -1.30
N GLY A 170 0.58 8.66 -0.85
CA GLY A 170 1.99 8.99 -0.90
C GLY A 170 2.87 8.01 -0.13
N LYS A 171 2.44 7.63 1.07
CA LYS A 171 3.16 6.68 1.94
C LYS A 171 3.02 5.25 1.44
N ILE A 172 1.79 4.76 1.32
CA ILE A 172 1.50 3.36 0.97
C ILE A 172 2.07 2.99 -0.41
N LEU A 173 1.93 3.86 -1.40
CA LEU A 173 2.39 3.59 -2.77
C LEU A 173 3.81 4.12 -3.06
N GLN A 174 4.49 4.68 -2.07
CA GLN A 174 5.81 5.31 -2.20
C GLN A 174 5.86 6.36 -3.33
N LEU A 175 4.79 7.16 -3.48
CA LEU A 175 4.71 8.17 -4.52
C LEU A 175 5.44 9.45 -4.10
N LYS A 176 6.28 9.97 -5.00
CA LYS A 176 6.73 11.35 -4.90
C LYS A 176 5.54 12.29 -5.12
N ARG A 177 5.63 13.51 -4.58
CA ARG A 177 4.54 14.49 -4.67
C ARG A 177 4.10 14.76 -6.12
N THR A 178 5.03 14.82 -7.06
CA THR A 178 4.74 15.00 -8.49
C THR A 178 3.98 13.83 -9.09
N ALA A 179 4.34 12.60 -8.75
CA ALA A 179 3.66 11.39 -9.21
C ALA A 179 2.25 11.28 -8.62
N LEU A 180 2.07 11.65 -7.36
CA LEU A 180 0.74 11.71 -6.75
C LEU A 180 -0.15 12.73 -7.48
N ILE A 181 0.38 13.92 -7.80
CA ILE A 181 -0.36 14.93 -8.56
C ILE A 181 -0.77 14.38 -9.93
N GLU A 182 0.14 13.72 -10.66
CA GLU A 182 -0.16 13.09 -11.95
C GLU A 182 -1.29 12.06 -11.86
N MET A 183 -1.28 11.22 -10.83
CA MET A 183 -2.34 10.23 -10.61
C MET A 183 -3.68 10.88 -10.26
N LEU A 184 -3.66 11.98 -9.50
CA LEU A 184 -4.87 12.75 -9.21
C LEU A 184 -5.41 13.47 -10.46
N GLU A 185 -4.54 13.98 -11.33
CA GLU A 185 -4.94 14.57 -12.61
C GLU A 185 -5.63 13.54 -13.51
N ARG A 186 -5.13 12.31 -13.59
CA ARG A 186 -5.80 11.20 -14.29
C ARG A 186 -7.19 10.89 -13.74
N LEU A 187 -7.40 11.02 -12.42
CA LEU A 187 -8.71 10.86 -11.79
C LEU A 187 -9.63 12.05 -12.09
N GLU A 188 -9.10 13.28 -12.12
CA GLU A 188 -9.84 14.48 -12.47
C GLU A 188 -10.31 14.45 -13.94
N GLU A 189 -9.45 14.01 -14.87
CA GLU A 189 -9.78 13.81 -16.30
C GLU A 189 -10.94 12.81 -16.51
N LYS A 190 -11.16 11.91 -15.53
CA LYS A 190 -12.26 10.92 -15.53
C LYS A 190 -13.46 11.36 -14.68
N ASP A 191 -13.53 12.62 -14.29
CA ASP A 191 -14.59 13.19 -13.44
C ASP A 191 -14.81 12.45 -12.10
N LYS A 192 -13.74 11.81 -11.56
CA LYS A 192 -13.80 11.09 -10.28
C LYS A 192 -13.56 11.99 -9.08
N ILE A 193 -12.78 13.04 -9.27
CA ILE A 193 -12.45 14.05 -8.27
C ILE A 193 -12.42 15.43 -8.91
N VAL A 194 -12.41 16.45 -8.07
CA VAL A 194 -12.18 17.85 -8.46
C VAL A 194 -10.98 18.38 -7.68
N MET A 195 -10.00 18.95 -8.35
CA MET A 195 -8.83 19.56 -7.73
C MET A 195 -8.99 21.08 -7.70
N ASN A 196 -9.08 21.67 -6.49
CA ASN A 196 -9.05 23.11 -6.33
C ASN A 196 -7.63 23.59 -6.00
N ARG A 197 -7.03 24.33 -6.93
CA ARG A 197 -5.65 24.85 -6.84
C ARG A 197 -5.61 26.35 -6.52
N THR A 198 -6.72 26.95 -6.07
CA THR A 198 -6.84 28.39 -5.85
C THR A 198 -6.07 28.81 -4.59
N ALA A 199 -5.31 29.90 -4.67
CA ALA A 199 -4.62 30.57 -3.56
C ALA A 199 -3.68 29.67 -2.72
N GLY A 200 -3.06 28.64 -3.34
CA GLY A 200 -2.16 27.72 -2.65
C GLY A 200 -2.85 26.65 -1.82
N LEU A 201 -4.17 26.64 -1.75
CA LEU A 201 -4.97 25.56 -1.17
C LEU A 201 -5.17 24.47 -2.21
N ASN A 202 -4.33 23.44 -2.15
CA ASN A 202 -4.49 22.28 -3.00
C ASN A 202 -5.46 21.30 -2.33
N MET A 203 -6.77 21.52 -2.55
CA MET A 203 -7.84 20.67 -2.03
C MET A 203 -8.36 19.73 -3.09
N ILE A 204 -8.57 18.49 -2.73
CA ILE A 204 -9.16 17.44 -3.55
C ILE A 204 -10.56 17.15 -3.01
N TYR A 205 -11.56 17.11 -3.89
CA TYR A 205 -12.96 16.84 -3.58
C TYR A 205 -13.45 15.63 -4.35
N TRP A 206 -14.38 14.87 -3.76
CA TRP A 206 -15.06 13.74 -4.40
C TRP A 206 -16.51 13.63 -3.96
N GLU A 207 -17.28 12.81 -4.66
CA GLU A 207 -18.70 12.60 -4.39
C GLU A 207 -18.94 11.96 -3.02
N LYS A 208 -19.99 12.44 -2.33
CA LYS A 208 -20.40 11.91 -1.04
C LYS A 208 -21.00 10.50 -1.17
N GLY A 209 -20.70 9.65 -0.20
CA GLY A 209 -21.28 8.30 -0.11
C GLY A 209 -20.50 7.23 -0.87
N LEU A 210 -19.40 7.58 -1.55
CA LEU A 210 -18.49 6.60 -2.13
C LEU A 210 -17.81 5.77 -1.04
N THR A 211 -17.61 4.49 -1.33
CA THR A 211 -16.87 3.55 -0.47
C THR A 211 -15.77 2.86 -1.27
N GLY A 212 -14.72 2.40 -0.58
CA GLY A 212 -13.66 1.63 -1.22
C GLY A 212 -14.20 0.37 -1.92
N GLU A 213 -15.23 -0.28 -1.36
CA GLU A 213 -15.88 -1.44 -1.97
C GLU A 213 -16.55 -1.08 -3.31
N MET A 214 -17.22 0.06 -3.39
CA MET A 214 -17.84 0.53 -4.65
C MET A 214 -16.78 0.78 -5.73
N ILE A 215 -15.62 1.32 -5.36
CA ILE A 215 -14.52 1.55 -6.30
C ILE A 215 -13.99 0.23 -6.84
N VAL A 216 -13.75 -0.75 -5.95
CA VAL A 216 -13.29 -2.10 -6.34
C VAL A 216 -14.31 -2.78 -7.26
N LYS A 217 -15.59 -2.72 -6.90
CA LYS A 217 -16.66 -3.28 -7.72
C LYS A 217 -16.70 -2.62 -9.10
N ASN A 218 -16.70 -1.30 -9.15
CA ASN A 218 -16.72 -0.54 -10.41
C ASN A 218 -15.50 -0.85 -11.29
N TYR A 219 -14.34 -1.13 -10.71
CA TYR A 219 -13.16 -1.53 -11.47
C TYR A 219 -13.35 -2.86 -12.18
N TYR A 220 -13.85 -3.87 -11.50
CA TYR A 220 -14.00 -5.21 -12.06
C TYR A 220 -15.22 -5.37 -12.99
N GLU A 221 -16.23 -4.51 -12.88
CA GLU A 221 -17.45 -4.58 -13.68
C GLU A 221 -17.44 -3.66 -14.94
N ARG A 222 -16.28 -3.12 -15.30
CA ARG A 222 -16.10 -2.26 -16.51
C ARG A 222 -16.20 -3.01 -17.82
#